data_477cbfcc8ecaec8ccfe5a73452b3f544
#
_entry.id   477cbfcc8ecaec8ccfe5a73452b3f544
#
_cell.length_a   1.000
_cell.length_b   1.000
_cell.length_c   1.000
_cell.angle_alpha   90.00
_cell.angle_beta   90.00
_cell.angle_gamma   90.00
#
_symmetry.space_group_name_H-M   'P 1'
#
loop_
_entity.id
_entity.type
_entity.pdbx_description
1 polymer ?
#
loop_
_entity_poly.entity_id
_entity_poly.type
_entity_poly.pdbx_seq_one_letter_code
_entity_poly.pdbx_strand_id
1 'polypeptide(L)'
;MQNIITNNDDVIYSRDILNYIKENKDDSIGRDFELENFVKKFRAEHSDYDKALEDLEFGITFIRDSYFEKYMLDYFLQFNQVDEALVWYIDIEAFARDQQYDYTSIYFEGVKYWYHMS
;
A
#
# COMPACT_ATOMS: atom_id res chain seq x y z
N MET A 1 -21.94 1.63 2.22
CA MET A 1 -21.21 1.58 3.49
C MET A 1 -19.72 1.47 3.21
N GLN A 2 -18.95 2.41 3.72
CA GLN A 2 -17.51 2.35 3.55
C GLN A 2 -16.88 1.36 4.51
N ASN A 3 -15.88 0.63 4.02
CA ASN A 3 -15.07 -0.21 4.89
C ASN A 3 -14.11 0.67 5.68
N ILE A 4 -13.95 0.35 6.94
CA ILE A 4 -12.98 1.02 7.80
C ILE A 4 -11.59 0.56 7.41
N ILE A 5 -10.70 1.50 7.11
CA ILE A 5 -9.32 1.21 6.78
C ILE A 5 -8.51 1.05 8.07
N THR A 6 -7.87 -0.09 8.24
CA THR A 6 -7.08 -0.39 9.44
C THR A 6 -5.73 -0.98 9.08
N ASN A 7 -4.84 -1.05 10.08
CA ASN A 7 -3.54 -1.68 9.91
C ASN A 7 -3.58 -3.21 9.81
N ASN A 8 -4.78 -3.79 9.82
CA ASN A 8 -4.98 -5.21 9.54
C ASN A 8 -5.25 -5.47 8.06
N ASP A 9 -5.49 -4.43 7.27
CA ASP A 9 -5.73 -4.59 5.84
C ASP A 9 -4.44 -4.98 5.14
N ASP A 10 -4.50 -6.02 4.31
CA ASP A 10 -3.35 -6.50 3.56
C ASP A 10 -2.95 -5.52 2.45
N VAL A 11 -3.93 -4.87 1.85
CA VAL A 11 -3.73 -3.90 0.77
C VAL A 11 -4.60 -2.67 1.05
N ILE A 12 -3.97 -1.50 0.97
CA ILE A 12 -4.67 -0.23 1.15
C ILE A 12 -4.43 0.63 -0.09
N TYR A 13 -5.50 1.15 -0.68
CA TYR A 13 -5.42 2.03 -1.84
C TYR A 13 -5.50 3.49 -1.40
N SER A 14 -4.59 4.32 -1.90
CA SER A 14 -4.53 5.73 -1.51
C SER A 14 -5.84 6.46 -1.80
N ARG A 15 -6.51 6.13 -2.90
CA ARG A 15 -7.78 6.77 -3.26
C ARG A 15 -8.86 6.46 -2.24
N ASP A 16 -8.85 5.27 -1.66
CA ASP A 16 -9.79 4.91 -0.60
C ASP A 16 -9.53 5.72 0.66
N ILE A 17 -8.26 5.95 0.98
CA ILE A 17 -7.89 6.81 2.12
C ILE A 17 -8.42 8.22 1.92
N LEU A 18 -8.17 8.81 0.75
CA LEU A 18 -8.60 10.17 0.46
C LEU A 18 -10.13 10.29 0.45
N ASN A 19 -10.83 9.30 -0.09
CA ASN A 19 -12.28 9.28 -0.09
C ASN A 19 -12.84 9.18 1.33
N TYR A 20 -12.23 8.34 2.17
CA TYR A 20 -12.67 8.21 3.55
C TYR A 20 -12.52 9.52 4.30
N ILE A 21 -11.37 10.18 4.15
CA ILE A 21 -11.12 11.47 4.79
C ILE A 21 -12.14 12.51 4.34
N LYS A 22 -12.41 12.55 3.04
CA LYS A 22 -13.36 13.52 2.47
C LYS A 22 -14.78 13.33 3.00
N GLU A 23 -15.21 12.07 3.13
CA GLU A 23 -16.57 11.76 3.55
C GLU A 23 -16.77 11.86 5.06
N ASN A 24 -15.69 11.78 5.85
CA ASN A 24 -15.75 11.83 7.31
C ASN A 24 -15.04 13.06 7.88
N LYS A 25 -15.10 14.17 7.15
CA LYS A 25 -14.33 15.36 7.44
C LYS A 25 -14.70 16.01 8.78
N ASP A 26 -15.93 15.81 9.25
CA ASP A 26 -16.40 16.40 10.49
C ASP A 26 -16.06 15.56 11.73
N ASP A 27 -15.52 14.36 11.54
CA ASP A 27 -15.11 13.48 12.61
C ASP A 27 -13.63 13.74 12.93
N SER A 28 -13.38 14.72 13.80
CA SER A 28 -12.03 15.12 14.15
C SER A 28 -11.33 14.16 15.12
N ILE A 29 -12.06 13.19 15.63
CA ILE A 29 -11.52 12.19 16.57
C ILE A 29 -11.81 10.81 15.99
N GLY A 30 -10.78 10.01 15.75
CA GLY A 30 -10.95 8.65 15.28
C GLY A 30 -10.19 8.34 14.02
N ARG A 31 -10.79 7.54 13.15
CA ARG A 31 -10.09 6.94 12.03
C ARG A 31 -9.62 7.96 10.98
N ASP A 32 -10.40 9.00 10.73
CA ASP A 32 -10.00 10.02 9.76
C ASP A 32 -8.76 10.79 10.22
N PHE A 33 -8.64 11.04 11.52
CA PHE A 33 -7.45 11.69 12.08
C PHE A 33 -6.18 10.86 11.82
N GLU A 34 -6.25 9.55 12.04
CA GLU A 34 -5.13 8.66 11.79
C GLU A 34 -4.77 8.59 10.31
N LEU A 35 -5.78 8.58 9.45
CA LEU A 35 -5.57 8.56 8.00
C LEU A 35 -5.00 9.88 7.51
N GLU A 36 -5.45 11.02 8.05
CA GLU A 36 -4.88 12.33 7.70
C GLU A 36 -3.41 12.40 8.11
N ASN A 37 -3.07 11.88 9.28
CA ASN A 37 -1.69 11.83 9.74
C ASN A 37 -0.83 10.97 8.82
N PHE A 38 -1.37 9.85 8.36
CA PHE A 38 -0.67 8.97 7.42
C PHE A 38 -0.41 9.70 6.10
N VAL A 39 -1.39 10.43 5.57
CA VAL A 39 -1.23 11.22 4.36
C VAL A 39 -0.15 12.28 4.54
N LYS A 40 -0.17 13.00 5.64
CA LYS A 40 0.84 14.02 5.95
C LYS A 40 2.23 13.42 6.03
N LYS A 41 2.35 12.25 6.66
CA LYS A 41 3.62 11.54 6.77
C LYS A 41 4.15 11.13 5.40
N PHE A 42 3.28 10.57 4.55
CA PHE A 42 3.64 10.20 3.19
C PHE A 42 4.17 11.41 2.42
N ARG A 43 3.45 12.53 2.49
CA ARG A 43 3.84 13.75 1.77
C ARG A 43 5.14 14.33 2.29
N ALA A 44 5.37 14.25 3.61
CA ALA A 44 6.58 14.78 4.24
C ALA A 44 7.83 13.97 3.87
N GLU A 45 7.67 12.70 3.51
CA GLU A 45 8.78 11.84 3.11
C GLU A 45 9.22 12.07 1.66
N HIS A 46 8.48 12.88 0.90
CA HIS A 46 8.78 13.17 -0.50
C HIS A 46 9.33 14.59 -0.66
N SER A 47 10.18 14.78 -1.66
CA SER A 47 10.82 16.08 -1.90
C SER A 47 9.83 17.16 -2.33
N ASP A 48 8.72 16.75 -2.98
CA ASP A 48 7.67 17.68 -3.43
C ASP A 48 6.38 17.31 -2.74
N TYR A 49 6.01 18.10 -1.73
CA TYR A 49 4.85 17.87 -0.88
C TYR A 49 3.54 17.89 -1.68
N ASP A 50 3.43 18.81 -2.62
CA ASP A 50 2.21 18.95 -3.41
C ASP A 50 2.10 17.84 -4.46
N LYS A 51 3.22 17.48 -5.08
CA LYS A 51 3.22 16.39 -6.04
C LYS A 51 2.88 15.05 -5.38
N ALA A 52 3.31 14.85 -4.14
CA ALA A 52 2.98 13.62 -3.42
C ALA A 52 1.47 13.47 -3.25
N LEU A 53 0.75 14.58 -3.02
CA LEU A 53 -0.72 14.52 -2.97
C LEU A 53 -1.31 14.13 -4.33
N GLU A 54 -0.79 14.69 -5.42
CA GLU A 54 -1.22 14.31 -6.75
C GLU A 54 -1.02 12.82 -7.01
N ASP A 55 0.11 12.27 -6.57
CA ASP A 55 0.39 10.85 -6.72
C ASP A 55 -0.62 9.99 -5.93
N LEU A 56 -1.00 10.43 -4.73
CA LEU A 56 -2.02 9.74 -3.95
C LEU A 56 -3.39 9.80 -4.64
N GLU A 57 -3.72 10.93 -5.25
CA GLU A 57 -4.97 11.10 -5.99
C GLU A 57 -5.00 10.24 -7.24
N PHE A 58 -3.87 10.11 -7.91
CA PHE A 58 -3.73 9.25 -9.09
C PHE A 58 -3.88 7.78 -8.71
N GLY A 59 -3.28 7.37 -7.62
CA GLY A 59 -3.43 6.02 -7.08
C GLY A 59 -2.10 5.38 -6.71
N ILE A 60 -1.93 5.12 -5.42
CA ILE A 60 -0.80 4.35 -4.89
C ILE A 60 -1.35 3.19 -4.08
N THR A 61 -0.75 2.02 -4.24
CA THR A 61 -1.14 0.82 -3.53
C THR A 61 -0.14 0.57 -2.41
N PHE A 62 -0.65 0.46 -1.18
CA PHE A 62 0.16 0.13 0.00
C PHE A 62 -0.08 -1.33 0.35
N ILE A 63 1.00 -2.11 0.44
CA ILE A 63 0.96 -3.55 0.67
C ILE A 63 1.57 -3.84 2.03
N ARG A 64 0.79 -4.47 2.91
CA ARG A 64 1.25 -4.84 4.25
C ARG A 64 2.46 -5.77 4.12
N ASP A 65 3.47 -5.54 4.97
CA ASP A 65 4.71 -6.31 4.93
C ASP A 65 4.45 -7.82 5.00
N SER A 66 3.53 -8.24 5.87
CA SER A 66 3.19 -9.65 6.03
C SER A 66 2.48 -10.26 4.82
N TYR A 67 1.96 -9.43 3.93
CA TYR A 67 1.25 -9.86 2.72
C TYR A 67 2.08 -9.68 1.45
N PHE A 68 3.22 -9.03 1.53
CA PHE A 68 4.00 -8.64 0.35
C PHE A 68 4.41 -9.83 -0.50
N GLU A 69 4.87 -10.90 0.13
CA GLU A 69 5.29 -12.10 -0.59
C GLU A 69 4.14 -12.73 -1.38
N LYS A 70 2.97 -12.85 -0.74
CA LYS A 70 1.78 -13.37 -1.40
C LYS A 70 1.33 -12.46 -2.54
N TYR A 71 1.38 -11.15 -2.32
CA TYR A 71 1.04 -10.17 -3.34
C TYR A 71 1.94 -10.32 -4.56
N MET A 72 3.24 -10.51 -4.34
CA MET A 72 4.20 -10.69 -5.43
C MET A 72 4.00 -12.02 -6.16
N LEU A 73 3.62 -13.07 -5.44
CA LEU A 73 3.29 -14.34 -6.08
C LEU A 73 2.10 -14.19 -7.02
N ASP A 74 1.03 -13.57 -6.54
CA ASP A 74 -0.17 -13.36 -7.36
C ASP A 74 0.15 -12.49 -8.57
N TYR A 75 0.96 -11.44 -8.39
CA TYR A 75 1.42 -10.59 -9.49
C TYR A 75 2.20 -11.39 -10.53
N PHE A 76 3.15 -12.19 -10.07
CA PHE A 76 3.99 -13.01 -10.96
C PHE A 76 3.14 -13.97 -11.78
N LEU A 77 2.20 -14.66 -11.13
CA LEU A 77 1.34 -15.64 -11.82
C LEU A 77 0.41 -14.96 -12.84
N GLN A 78 -0.05 -13.76 -12.53
CA GLN A 78 -0.94 -13.01 -13.42
C GLN A 78 -0.24 -12.63 -14.73
N PHE A 79 1.05 -12.28 -14.68
CA PHE A 79 1.75 -11.75 -15.83
C PHE A 79 2.65 -12.75 -16.56
N ASN A 80 2.87 -13.93 -15.98
CA ASN A 80 3.84 -14.89 -16.54
C ASN A 80 3.25 -16.23 -16.95
N GLN A 81 1.97 -16.43 -16.91
CA GLN A 81 1.28 -17.66 -17.36
C GLN A 81 2.06 -18.93 -16.99
N VAL A 82 2.36 -19.09 -15.71
CA VAL A 82 3.13 -20.24 -15.23
C VAL A 82 2.18 -21.43 -15.01
N ASP A 83 2.60 -22.61 -15.46
CA ASP A 83 1.88 -23.86 -15.19
C ASP A 83 1.85 -24.09 -13.67
N GLU A 84 0.69 -24.45 -13.12
CA GLU A 84 0.53 -24.71 -11.69
C GLU A 84 1.57 -25.71 -11.16
N ALA A 85 1.93 -26.71 -11.99
CA ALA A 85 2.92 -27.70 -11.60
C ALA A 85 4.30 -27.09 -11.37
N LEU A 86 4.59 -25.94 -12.00
CA LEU A 86 5.89 -25.28 -11.89
C LEU A 86 5.94 -24.27 -10.75
N VAL A 87 4.81 -23.91 -10.14
CA VAL A 87 4.75 -22.93 -9.06
C VAL A 87 5.65 -23.37 -7.88
N TRP A 88 5.71 -24.67 -7.62
CA TRP A 88 6.51 -25.24 -6.55
C TRP A 88 8.03 -25.04 -6.74
N TYR A 89 8.46 -24.72 -7.95
CA TYR A 89 9.86 -24.49 -8.26
C TYR A 89 10.25 -23.01 -8.22
N ILE A 90 9.27 -22.13 -7.94
CA ILE A 90 9.52 -20.70 -7.87
C ILE A 90 9.98 -20.34 -6.46
N ASP A 91 11.14 -19.72 -6.35
CA ASP A 91 11.60 -19.16 -5.09
C ASP A 91 10.93 -17.79 -4.91
N ILE A 92 9.69 -17.82 -4.40
CA ILE A 92 8.90 -16.60 -4.26
C ILE A 92 9.48 -15.66 -3.20
N GLU A 93 10.11 -16.20 -2.19
CA GLU A 93 10.75 -15.40 -1.15
C GLU A 93 11.89 -14.56 -1.75
N ALA A 94 12.74 -15.17 -2.57
CA ALA A 94 13.81 -14.44 -3.24
C ALA A 94 13.28 -13.43 -4.24
N PHE A 95 12.24 -13.81 -5.00
CA PHE A 95 11.61 -12.90 -5.95
C PHE A 95 11.02 -11.67 -5.22
N ALA A 96 10.28 -11.88 -4.15
CA ALA A 96 9.69 -10.78 -3.39
C ALA A 96 10.77 -9.88 -2.79
N ARG A 97 11.86 -10.47 -2.29
CA ARG A 97 12.98 -9.69 -1.75
C ARG A 97 13.61 -8.80 -2.81
N ASP A 98 13.79 -9.33 -4.02
CA ASP A 98 14.35 -8.55 -5.13
C ASP A 98 13.40 -7.41 -5.53
N GLN A 99 12.10 -7.65 -5.53
CA GLN A 99 11.13 -6.61 -5.85
C GLN A 99 11.10 -5.50 -4.80
N GLN A 100 11.39 -5.82 -3.55
CA GLN A 100 11.40 -4.81 -2.48
C GLN A 100 12.43 -3.70 -2.70
N TYR A 101 13.47 -3.95 -3.49
CA TYR A 101 14.46 -2.91 -3.82
C TYR A 101 13.83 -1.72 -4.54
N ASP A 102 12.76 -1.96 -5.30
CA ASP A 102 12.05 -0.91 -6.02
C ASP A 102 10.90 -0.32 -5.23
N TYR A 103 10.66 -0.82 -4.03
CA TYR A 103 9.57 -0.37 -3.17
C TYR A 103 10.11 0.47 -2.01
N THR A 104 9.26 1.36 -1.50
CA THR A 104 9.56 2.16 -0.33
C THR A 104 8.64 1.72 0.81
N SER A 105 9.16 1.68 2.03
CA SER A 105 8.35 1.32 3.18
C SER A 105 7.84 2.57 3.90
N ILE A 106 6.66 2.42 4.51
CA ILE A 106 6.05 3.44 5.35
C ILE A 106 5.26 2.74 6.45
N TYR A 107 5.19 3.34 7.62
CA TYR A 107 4.46 2.75 8.74
C TYR A 107 3.10 3.41 8.88
N PHE A 108 2.07 2.56 9.01
CA PHE A 108 0.71 2.98 9.28
C PHE A 108 0.27 2.34 10.60
N GLU A 109 0.09 3.17 11.62
CA GLU A 109 -0.28 2.71 12.97
C GLU A 109 0.63 1.57 13.46
N GLY A 110 1.95 1.75 13.28
CA GLY A 110 2.95 0.80 13.76
C GLY A 110 3.17 -0.41 12.88
N VAL A 111 2.45 -0.55 11.78
CA VAL A 111 2.60 -1.67 10.86
C VAL A 111 3.27 -1.20 9.57
N LYS A 112 4.25 -1.96 9.11
CA LYS A 112 5.02 -1.64 7.92
C LYS A 112 4.23 -1.98 6.66
N TYR A 113 4.17 -1.04 5.73
CA TYR A 113 3.59 -1.19 4.41
C TYR A 113 4.61 -0.82 3.34
N TRP A 114 4.47 -1.41 2.17
CA TRP A 114 5.33 -1.16 1.02
C TRP A 114 4.54 -0.50 -0.09
N TYR A 115 5.17 0.44 -0.81
CA TYR A 115 4.55 1.06 -1.98
C TYR A 115 5.61 1.35 -3.03
N HIS A 116 5.14 1.46 -4.26
CA HIS A 116 5.99 1.72 -5.43
C HIS A 116 5.54 3.01 -6.09
N MET A 117 6.49 3.90 -6.38
CA MET A 117 6.24 5.14 -7.12
C MET A 117 6.53 4.89 -8.58
N SER A 118 5.55 5.13 -9.43
CA SER A 118 5.72 4.98 -10.86
C SER A 118 6.30 6.23 -11.49
#